data_b3ffa7091b19e040ed737afdbbba55c9
#
_entry.id   b3ffa7091b19e040ed737afdbbba55c9
#
_cell.length_a   1.000
_cell.length_b   1.000
_cell.length_c   1.000
_cell.angle_alpha   90.00
_cell.angle_beta   90.00
_cell.angle_gamma   90.00
#
_symmetry.space_group_name_H-M   'P 1'
#
loop_
_entity.id
_entity.type
_entity.pdbx_description
1 polymer ?
#
loop_
_entity_poly.entity_id
_entity_poly.type
_entity_poly.pdbx_seq_one_letter_code
_entity_poly.pdbx_strand_id
1 'polypeptide(L)'
;MIELKEIKALPTLMRWREEVIRNVFGQNPDKRLLVANRQYYARHIADGSHLAFVATVDGEEAGCGAICFTEELPSPDNRSGRCAYLMNIYVREAFRNHGVAHAIVSRLIEESLKRDCGKIYLETTAEGKPVYSSLGFRDMPDMMKYTHT
;
A
#
# COMPACT_ATOMS: atom_id res chain seq x y z
N MET A 1 -6.73 15.68 -14.09
CA MET A 1 -6.82 15.80 -12.63
C MET A 1 -6.76 14.42 -11.98
N ILE A 2 -5.92 14.27 -10.97
CA ILE A 2 -5.79 13.00 -10.23
C ILE A 2 -6.70 13.06 -9.00
N GLU A 3 -7.55 12.06 -8.86
CA GLU A 3 -8.41 11.93 -7.69
C GLU A 3 -8.15 10.58 -7.01
N LEU A 4 -8.30 10.56 -5.69
CA LEU A 4 -8.15 9.34 -4.88
C LEU A 4 -9.46 9.04 -4.20
N LYS A 5 -9.90 7.80 -4.30
CA LYS A 5 -11.16 7.34 -3.71
C LYS A 5 -10.92 6.10 -2.87
N GLU A 6 -11.45 6.08 -1.67
CA GLU A 6 -11.36 4.91 -0.79
C GLU A 6 -12.15 3.74 -1.38
N ILE A 7 -11.58 2.54 -1.30
CA ILE A 7 -12.21 1.31 -1.78
C ILE A 7 -12.60 0.47 -0.57
N LYS A 8 -13.88 0.10 -0.49
CA LYS A 8 -14.39 -0.79 0.56
C LYS A 8 -15.07 -2.05 0.00
N ALA A 9 -15.50 -2.00 -1.26
CA ALA A 9 -16.21 -3.11 -1.89
C ALA A 9 -15.25 -4.26 -2.21
N LEU A 10 -15.55 -5.44 -1.70
CA LEU A 10 -14.70 -6.63 -1.89
C LEU A 10 -14.40 -6.94 -3.37
N PRO A 11 -15.38 -6.88 -4.30
CA PRO A 11 -15.07 -7.16 -5.70
C PRO A 11 -14.01 -6.20 -6.29
N THR A 12 -14.07 -4.92 -5.94
CA THR A 12 -13.12 -3.92 -6.41
C THR A 12 -11.74 -4.14 -5.78
N LEU A 13 -11.70 -4.43 -4.48
CA LEU A 13 -10.46 -4.73 -3.77
C LEU A 13 -9.78 -5.96 -4.41
N MET A 14 -10.54 -7.00 -4.68
CA MET A 14 -10.00 -8.22 -5.27
C MET A 14 -9.51 -8.01 -6.69
N ARG A 15 -10.24 -7.25 -7.49
CA ARG A 15 -9.85 -6.94 -8.87
C ARG A 15 -8.48 -6.24 -8.92
N TRP A 16 -8.29 -5.23 -8.08
CA TRP A 16 -7.00 -4.52 -8.00
C TRP A 16 -5.89 -5.40 -7.45
N ARG A 17 -6.20 -6.23 -6.43
CA ARG A 17 -5.18 -7.13 -5.87
C ARG A 17 -4.69 -8.13 -6.90
N GLU A 18 -5.59 -8.70 -7.69
CA GLU A 18 -5.21 -9.62 -8.76
C GLU A 18 -4.34 -8.93 -9.81
N GLU A 19 -4.68 -7.69 -10.16
CA GLU A 19 -3.89 -6.93 -11.12
C GLU A 19 -2.47 -6.66 -10.58
N VAL A 20 -2.36 -6.31 -9.31
CA VAL A 20 -1.06 -6.09 -8.66
C VAL A 20 -0.25 -7.39 -8.64
N ILE A 21 -0.86 -8.50 -8.26
CA ILE A 21 -0.13 -9.78 -8.21
C ILE A 21 0.42 -10.13 -9.58
N ARG A 22 -0.37 -9.95 -10.63
CA ARG A 22 0.09 -10.26 -11.99
C ARG A 22 1.20 -9.34 -12.47
N ASN A 23 1.08 -8.04 -12.21
CA ASN A 23 1.96 -7.04 -12.80
C ASN A 23 3.18 -6.70 -11.94
N VAL A 24 3.08 -6.81 -10.63
CA VAL A 24 4.19 -6.50 -9.72
C VAL A 24 4.95 -7.77 -9.35
N PHE A 25 4.24 -8.83 -8.99
CA PHE A 25 4.88 -10.10 -8.62
C PHE A 25 5.16 -10.99 -9.83
N GLY A 26 4.55 -10.69 -10.97
CA GLY A 26 4.77 -11.45 -12.20
C GLY A 26 4.22 -12.87 -12.16
N GLN A 27 3.19 -13.11 -11.36
CA GLN A 27 2.62 -14.43 -11.17
C GLN A 27 1.09 -14.38 -11.32
N ASN A 28 0.50 -15.49 -11.74
CA ASN A 28 -0.95 -15.63 -11.71
C ASN A 28 -1.34 -16.12 -10.31
N PRO A 29 -2.25 -15.44 -9.62
CA PRO A 29 -2.67 -15.88 -8.30
C PRO A 29 -3.47 -17.19 -8.38
N ASP A 30 -3.11 -18.17 -7.55
CA ASP A 30 -3.87 -19.40 -7.46
C ASP A 30 -5.10 -19.22 -6.56
N LYS A 31 -5.98 -20.26 -6.56
CA LYS A 31 -7.23 -20.18 -5.80
C LYS A 31 -7.02 -20.03 -4.30
N ARG A 32 -5.99 -20.68 -3.74
CA ARG A 32 -5.71 -20.61 -2.31
C ARG A 32 -5.29 -19.21 -1.90
N LEU A 33 -4.45 -18.58 -2.72
CA LEU A 33 -4.03 -17.20 -2.48
C LEU A 33 -5.21 -16.23 -2.57
N LEU A 34 -6.08 -16.41 -3.55
CA LEU A 34 -7.26 -15.55 -3.70
C LEU A 34 -8.22 -15.69 -2.52
N VAL A 35 -8.41 -16.92 -2.02
CA VAL A 35 -9.22 -17.15 -0.82
C VAL A 35 -8.61 -16.42 0.38
N ALA A 36 -7.28 -16.55 0.56
CA ALA A 36 -6.58 -15.88 1.65
C ALA A 36 -6.72 -14.36 1.57
N ASN A 37 -6.61 -13.79 0.37
CA ASN A 37 -6.81 -12.35 0.18
C ASN A 37 -8.24 -11.93 0.51
N ARG A 38 -9.22 -12.71 0.09
CA ARG A 38 -10.62 -12.42 0.37
C ARG A 38 -10.90 -12.43 1.88
N GLN A 39 -10.37 -13.43 2.58
CA GLN A 39 -10.51 -13.53 4.03
C GLN A 39 -9.83 -12.38 4.76
N TYR A 40 -8.65 -11.99 4.28
CA TYR A 40 -7.92 -10.85 4.82
C TYR A 40 -8.75 -9.57 4.70
N TYR A 41 -9.25 -9.28 3.50
CA TYR A 41 -10.05 -8.07 3.28
C TYR A 41 -11.32 -8.07 4.12
N ALA A 42 -11.99 -9.22 4.23
CA ALA A 42 -13.22 -9.32 5.01
C ALA A 42 -13.01 -8.92 6.47
N ARG A 43 -11.87 -9.30 7.06
CA ARG A 43 -11.54 -8.94 8.44
C ARG A 43 -11.04 -7.50 8.57
N HIS A 44 -10.09 -7.13 7.75
CA HIS A 44 -9.32 -5.91 7.96
C HIS A 44 -9.96 -4.65 7.39
N ILE A 45 -10.82 -4.78 6.39
CA ILE A 45 -11.64 -3.64 5.95
C ILE A 45 -12.69 -3.34 7.01
N ALA A 46 -13.33 -4.37 7.57
CA ALA A 46 -14.37 -4.20 8.58
C ALA A 46 -13.86 -3.52 9.85
N ASP A 47 -12.66 -3.88 10.31
CA ASP A 47 -12.11 -3.32 11.55
C ASP A 47 -11.26 -2.06 11.32
N GLY A 48 -11.10 -1.63 10.08
CA GLY A 48 -10.32 -0.42 9.74
C GLY A 48 -8.82 -0.60 9.77
N SER A 49 -8.31 -1.83 9.94
CA SER A 49 -6.86 -2.07 9.95
C SER A 49 -6.25 -2.15 8.55
N HIS A 50 -7.08 -2.13 7.51
CA HIS A 50 -6.63 -2.01 6.13
C HIS A 50 -7.40 -0.89 5.44
N LEU A 51 -6.67 0.04 4.83
CA LEU A 51 -7.25 1.19 4.13
C LEU A 51 -6.72 1.18 2.70
N ALA A 52 -7.62 1.18 1.73
CA ALA A 52 -7.26 1.07 0.32
C ALA A 52 -7.84 2.22 -0.50
N PHE A 53 -7.08 2.63 -1.52
CA PHE A 53 -7.47 3.71 -2.43
C PHE A 53 -7.28 3.30 -3.88
N VAL A 54 -8.15 3.82 -4.73
CA VAL A 54 -7.96 3.83 -6.18
C VAL A 54 -7.68 5.26 -6.61
N ALA A 55 -6.73 5.42 -7.53
CA ALA A 55 -6.44 6.70 -8.15
C ALA A 55 -7.08 6.72 -9.54
N THR A 56 -7.72 7.84 -9.87
CA THR A 56 -8.24 8.08 -11.22
C THR A 56 -7.57 9.30 -11.83
N VAL A 57 -7.41 9.29 -13.14
CA VAL A 57 -6.94 10.43 -13.91
C VAL A 57 -8.04 10.77 -14.91
N ASP A 58 -8.62 11.94 -14.75
CA ASP A 58 -9.75 12.38 -15.58
C ASP A 58 -10.86 11.32 -15.68
N GLY A 59 -11.14 10.68 -14.55
CA GLY A 59 -12.20 9.69 -14.45
C GLY A 59 -11.81 8.26 -14.78
N GLU A 60 -10.61 8.02 -15.32
CA GLU A 60 -10.13 6.67 -15.61
C GLU A 60 -9.30 6.11 -14.46
N GLU A 61 -9.54 4.85 -14.10
CA GLU A 61 -8.75 4.18 -13.07
C GLU A 61 -7.32 4.00 -13.53
N ALA A 62 -6.38 4.50 -12.72
CA ALA A 62 -4.97 4.57 -13.09
C ALA A 62 -4.05 3.77 -12.18
N GLY A 63 -4.46 3.54 -10.95
CA GLY A 63 -3.60 2.86 -9.98
C GLY A 63 -4.27 2.68 -8.63
N CYS A 64 -3.54 2.07 -7.72
CA CYS A 64 -4.05 1.78 -6.37
C CYS A 64 -2.93 1.85 -5.34
N GLY A 65 -3.30 1.85 -4.09
CA GLY A 65 -2.39 1.76 -2.97
C GLY A 65 -3.15 1.48 -1.69
N ALA A 66 -2.45 1.00 -0.68
CA ALA A 66 -3.09 0.61 0.57
C ALA A 66 -2.16 0.73 1.76
N ILE A 67 -2.75 0.70 2.94
CA ILE A 67 -2.05 0.71 4.21
C ILE A 67 -2.53 -0.47 5.05
N CYS A 68 -1.58 -1.23 5.60
CA CYS A 68 -1.85 -2.17 6.68
C CYS A 68 -1.46 -1.49 7.98
N PHE A 69 -2.43 -1.27 8.87
CA PHE A 69 -2.16 -0.69 10.19
C PHE A 69 -1.92 -1.79 11.20
N THR A 70 -0.82 -1.68 11.93
CA THR A 70 -0.45 -2.64 12.96
C THR A 70 0.03 -1.90 14.21
N GLU A 71 0.30 -2.65 15.26
CA GLU A 71 0.85 -2.09 16.48
C GLU A 71 2.10 -2.85 16.90
N GLU A 72 3.05 -2.12 17.45
CA GLU A 72 4.26 -2.65 18.07
C GLU A 72 4.30 -2.22 19.51
N LEU A 73 5.15 -2.84 20.29
CA LEU A 73 5.41 -2.36 21.65
C LEU A 73 5.95 -0.93 21.57
N PRO A 74 5.31 0.06 22.21
CA PRO A 74 5.79 1.44 22.14
C PRO A 74 7.25 1.57 22.58
N SER A 75 8.00 2.38 21.82
CA SER A 75 9.44 2.56 22.02
C SER A 75 9.79 4.03 21.81
N PRO A 76 11.00 4.48 22.21
CA PRO A 76 11.38 5.88 22.03
C PRO A 76 11.29 6.39 20.59
N ASP A 77 11.52 5.52 19.61
CA ASP A 77 11.44 5.86 18.20
C ASP A 77 10.03 5.69 17.60
N ASN A 78 9.12 5.09 18.35
CA ASN A 78 7.70 4.97 17.96
C ASN A 78 6.85 4.93 19.22
N ARG A 79 6.58 6.10 19.78
CA ARG A 79 5.95 6.21 21.10
C ARG A 79 4.50 5.72 21.15
N SER A 80 3.77 5.86 20.05
CA SER A 80 2.39 5.36 19.98
C SER A 80 2.34 3.83 19.76
N GLY A 81 3.42 3.25 19.27
CA GLY A 81 3.45 1.86 18.84
C GLY A 81 2.69 1.61 17.55
N ARG A 82 2.05 2.63 17.00
CA ARG A 82 1.26 2.47 15.79
C ARG A 82 2.14 2.50 14.55
N CYS A 83 1.89 1.55 13.64
CA CYS A 83 2.66 1.36 12.43
C CYS A 83 1.74 1.39 11.22
N ALA A 84 2.24 1.97 10.14
CA ALA A 84 1.58 1.94 8.84
C ALA A 84 2.54 1.31 7.83
N TYR A 85 2.17 0.15 7.32
CA TYR A 85 2.89 -0.49 6.24
C TYR A 85 2.18 -0.19 4.94
N LEU A 86 2.83 0.60 4.07
CA LEU A 86 2.27 0.98 2.78
C LEU A 86 2.54 -0.16 1.80
N MET A 87 1.52 -0.60 1.10
CA MET A 87 1.65 -1.74 0.21
C MET A 87 0.64 -1.67 -0.94
N ASN A 88 0.71 -2.66 -1.82
CA ASN A 88 -0.20 -2.78 -2.95
C ASN A 88 -0.22 -1.52 -3.82
N ILE A 89 0.91 -0.83 -3.88
CA ILE A 89 1.06 0.41 -4.65
C ILE A 89 1.42 0.05 -6.09
N TYR A 90 0.58 0.50 -7.01
CA TYR A 90 0.73 0.13 -8.40
C TYR A 90 0.07 1.18 -9.30
N VAL A 91 0.75 1.54 -10.38
CA VAL A 91 0.23 2.45 -11.39
C VAL A 91 0.25 1.72 -12.73
N ARG A 92 -0.86 1.73 -13.44
CA ARG A 92 -0.96 1.14 -14.77
C ARG A 92 0.02 1.83 -15.71
N GLU A 93 0.61 1.06 -16.61
CA GLU A 93 1.67 1.54 -17.50
C GLU A 93 1.30 2.82 -18.25
N ALA A 94 0.07 2.90 -18.75
CA ALA A 94 -0.41 4.06 -19.51
C ALA A 94 -0.42 5.36 -18.72
N PHE A 95 -0.40 5.27 -17.38
CA PHE A 95 -0.51 6.44 -16.50
C PHE A 95 0.78 6.75 -15.75
N ARG A 96 1.86 6.03 -16.05
CA ARG A 96 3.15 6.25 -15.39
C ARG A 96 3.77 7.59 -15.81
N ASN A 97 4.63 8.12 -14.95
CA ASN A 97 5.33 9.39 -15.16
C ASN A 97 4.41 10.62 -15.23
N HIS A 98 3.23 10.52 -14.62
CA HIS A 98 2.26 11.62 -14.55
C HIS A 98 1.91 12.02 -13.11
N GLY A 99 2.72 11.57 -12.14
CA GLY A 99 2.52 11.94 -10.74
C GLY A 99 1.48 11.11 -10.00
N VAL A 100 0.99 10.01 -10.57
CA VAL A 100 -0.04 9.18 -9.93
C VAL A 100 0.49 8.49 -8.68
N ALA A 101 1.67 7.87 -8.78
CA ALA A 101 2.30 7.21 -7.62
C ALA A 101 2.55 8.21 -6.49
N HIS A 102 3.05 9.40 -6.82
CA HIS A 102 3.28 10.47 -5.85
C HIS A 102 1.97 10.85 -5.14
N ALA A 103 0.89 11.00 -5.88
CA ALA A 103 -0.41 11.35 -5.30
C ALA A 103 -0.94 10.24 -4.39
N ILE A 104 -0.81 8.98 -4.80
CA ILE A 104 -1.23 7.83 -3.99
C ILE A 104 -0.45 7.82 -2.67
N VAL A 105 0.86 7.83 -2.74
CA VAL A 105 1.72 7.72 -1.55
C VAL A 105 1.52 8.91 -0.62
N SER A 106 1.37 10.11 -1.16
CA SER A 106 1.09 11.30 -0.35
C SER A 106 -0.18 11.13 0.47
N ARG A 107 -1.23 10.57 -0.14
CA ARG A 107 -2.48 10.30 0.59
C ARG A 107 -2.29 9.24 1.67
N LEU A 108 -1.53 8.18 1.37
CA LEU A 108 -1.25 7.14 2.35
C LEU A 108 -0.47 7.68 3.55
N ILE A 109 0.48 8.56 3.33
CA ILE A 109 1.22 9.23 4.40
C ILE A 109 0.29 10.08 5.25
N GLU A 110 -0.55 10.86 4.60
CA GLU A 110 -1.52 11.73 5.29
C GLU A 110 -2.45 10.92 6.19
N GLU A 111 -3.01 9.82 5.69
CA GLU A 111 -3.88 8.95 6.49
C GLU A 111 -3.14 8.30 7.65
N SER A 112 -1.89 7.92 7.44
CA SER A 112 -1.06 7.33 8.49
C SER A 112 -0.76 8.32 9.60
N LEU A 113 -0.47 9.57 9.26
CA LEU A 113 -0.23 10.62 10.23
C LEU A 113 -1.49 10.96 11.03
N LYS A 114 -2.66 10.92 10.39
CA LYS A 114 -3.94 11.13 11.08
C LYS A 114 -4.20 10.09 12.15
N ARG A 115 -3.67 8.88 11.99
CA ARG A 115 -3.81 7.80 12.97
C ARG A 115 -2.66 7.73 13.96
N ASP A 116 -1.83 8.77 14.01
CA ASP A 116 -0.70 8.86 14.93
C ASP A 116 0.30 7.70 14.79
N CYS A 117 0.54 7.27 13.55
CA CYS A 117 1.54 6.24 13.28
C CYS A 117 2.94 6.84 13.41
N GLY A 118 3.72 6.34 14.36
CA GLY A 118 5.11 6.75 14.55
C GLY A 118 6.08 6.05 13.61
N LYS A 119 5.60 5.00 12.93
CA LYS A 119 6.41 4.26 11.97
C LYS A 119 5.60 4.08 10.69
N ILE A 120 6.11 4.64 9.60
CA ILE A 120 5.49 4.54 8.27
C ILE A 120 6.57 3.97 7.35
N TYR A 121 6.32 2.79 6.79
CA TYR A 121 7.36 2.11 6.04
C TYR A 121 6.77 1.31 4.88
N LEU A 122 7.65 0.89 3.97
CA LEU A 122 7.27 0.12 2.80
C LEU A 122 8.47 -0.68 2.29
N GLU A 123 8.18 -1.63 1.41
CA GLU A 123 9.21 -2.31 0.64
C GLU A 123 9.14 -1.80 -0.79
N THR A 124 10.27 -1.61 -1.43
CA THR A 124 10.31 -1.11 -2.80
C THR A 124 11.42 -1.75 -3.61
N THR A 125 11.23 -1.76 -4.92
CA THR A 125 12.29 -2.06 -5.86
C THR A 125 13.17 -0.82 -6.04
N ALA A 126 14.35 -0.99 -6.65
CA ALA A 126 15.22 0.13 -6.96
C ALA A 126 14.51 1.18 -7.84
N GLU A 127 13.64 0.73 -8.73
CA GLU A 127 12.91 1.63 -9.64
C GLU A 127 11.91 2.53 -8.90
N GLY A 128 11.31 2.05 -7.81
CA GLY A 128 10.35 2.82 -7.04
C GLY A 128 10.98 3.82 -6.08
N LYS A 129 12.25 3.63 -5.71
CA LYS A 129 12.92 4.46 -4.71
C LYS A 129 12.87 5.96 -4.97
N PRO A 130 13.05 6.46 -6.20
CA PRO A 130 13.02 7.92 -6.42
C PRO A 130 11.73 8.59 -5.97
N VAL A 131 10.58 7.96 -6.20
CA VAL A 131 9.29 8.50 -5.76
C VAL A 131 9.24 8.58 -4.23
N TYR A 132 9.59 7.49 -3.58
CA TYR A 132 9.54 7.43 -2.11
C TYR A 132 10.56 8.37 -1.46
N SER A 133 11.77 8.43 -2.01
CA SER A 133 12.80 9.34 -1.50
C SER A 133 12.36 10.80 -1.61
N SER A 134 11.69 11.16 -2.71
CA SER A 134 11.18 12.53 -2.91
C SER A 134 10.11 12.90 -1.88
N LEU A 135 9.45 11.90 -1.28
CA LEU A 135 8.42 12.11 -0.27
C LEU A 135 8.94 11.99 1.16
N GLY A 136 10.24 11.78 1.34
CA GLY A 136 10.86 11.74 2.66
C GLY A 136 11.19 10.37 3.20
N PHE A 137 10.97 9.31 2.42
CA PHE A 137 11.36 7.96 2.84
C PHE A 137 12.87 7.80 2.75
N ARG A 138 13.41 7.04 3.69
CA ARG A 138 14.84 6.72 3.77
C ARG A 138 15.01 5.21 3.91
N ASP A 139 16.16 4.70 3.55
CA ASP A 139 16.48 3.29 3.74
C ASP A 139 16.39 2.91 5.23
N MET A 140 16.04 1.67 5.48
CA MET A 140 15.99 1.09 6.84
C MET A 140 17.16 0.12 7.00
N PRO A 141 18.38 0.61 7.23
CA PRO A 141 19.56 -0.28 7.24
C PRO A 141 19.64 -1.19 8.46
N ASP A 142 18.86 -0.90 9.50
CA ASP A 142 18.88 -1.67 10.74
C ASP A 142 17.88 -2.83 10.77
N MET A 143 17.26 -3.13 9.63
CA MET A 143 16.28 -4.21 9.54
C MET A 143 16.85 -5.44 8.86
N MET A 144 16.47 -6.61 9.37
CA MET A 144 16.85 -7.89 8.78
C MET A 144 15.62 -8.75 8.59
N LYS A 145 15.67 -9.60 7.57
CA LYS A 145 14.57 -10.51 7.24
C LYS A 145 15.08 -11.94 7.33
N TYR A 146 14.35 -12.79 8.05
CA TYR A 146 14.64 -14.21 8.07
C TYR A 146 14.12 -14.85 6.77
N THR A 147 14.96 -15.66 6.12
CA THR A 147 14.55 -16.35 4.89
C THR A 147 14.36 -17.83 5.19
N HIS A 148 13.26 -18.38 4.69
CA HIS A 148 12.99 -19.82 4.76
C HIS A 148 13.71 -20.49 3.60
N THR A 149 14.61 -21.40 3.88
CA THR A 149 15.32 -22.14 2.82
C THR A 149 15.15 -23.63 2.99
#